data_3b5a42625b265a221cd3c0742d784298
#
_entry.id   3b5a42625b265a221cd3c0742d784298
#
_cell.length_a   1.000
_cell.length_b   1.000
_cell.length_c   1.000
_cell.angle_alpha   90.00
_cell.angle_beta   90.00
_cell.angle_gamma   90.00
#
_symmetry.space_group_name_H-M   'P 1'
#
loop_
_entity.id
_entity.type
_entity.pdbx_description
1 polymer ?
#
loop_
_entity_poly.entity_id
_entity_poly.type
_entity_poly.pdbx_seq_one_letter_code
_entity_poly.pdbx_strand_id
1 'polypeptide(L)'
;MAFLLFMVFATAADAPKLTFKFKEVKFPGAAGTTAYGVNNSGVIVGQYYDQNGVFHGFMLDHGKGTTIDDPNGTNTLCAGINSGGAIVGQYTAPSGDNHGFLYQNGTFTEIAPDKLSGASGINDKGDIVGGYTHCQFCQQHGFLWNGHKYKRLDVPGAMWTGAGSINHQEVITIIAPDNSNHFRSYLYRHGKYTEVKVPGAFETFVEGINNLGDLILTWDDWQQNEHSALRHNGNFYKFNYSKGVATLAFDLNDHHLIVGDYFGIGVSGAFKATF
;
A
#
# COMPACT_ATOMS: atom_id res chain seq x y z
N MET A 1 -26.43 17.09 52.70
CA MET A 1 -25.66 15.83 52.46
C MET A 1 -25.20 15.85 51.01
N ALA A 2 -23.95 16.33 50.77
CA ALA A 2 -23.42 16.51 49.43
C ALA A 2 -22.67 15.23 49.04
N PHE A 3 -23.11 14.56 47.97
CA PHE A 3 -22.41 13.42 47.38
C PHE A 3 -21.26 13.92 46.52
N LEU A 4 -20.03 13.72 46.98
CA LEU A 4 -18.82 13.98 46.20
C LEU A 4 -18.63 12.79 45.23
N LEU A 5 -18.89 13.04 43.91
CA LEU A 5 -18.63 12.05 42.85
C LEU A 5 -17.12 12.07 42.55
N PHE A 6 -16.38 11.10 43.02
CA PHE A 6 -14.99 10.84 42.60
C PHE A 6 -15.01 10.33 41.17
N MET A 7 -14.67 11.19 40.20
CA MET A 7 -14.26 10.73 38.86
C MET A 7 -12.88 10.10 39.01
N VAL A 8 -12.83 8.78 38.95
CA VAL A 8 -11.58 8.04 38.74
C VAL A 8 -11.21 8.26 37.26
N PHE A 9 -10.26 9.14 37.01
CA PHE A 9 -9.59 9.19 35.71
C PHE A 9 -8.76 7.91 35.61
N ALA A 10 -9.22 6.93 34.83
CA ALA A 10 -8.37 5.83 34.43
C ALA A 10 -7.21 6.45 33.62
N THR A 11 -6.01 6.41 34.17
CA THR A 11 -4.79 6.67 33.41
C THR A 11 -4.77 5.65 32.28
N ALA A 12 -4.74 6.12 31.03
CA ALA A 12 -4.53 5.25 29.89
C ALA A 12 -3.24 4.46 30.18
N ALA A 13 -3.36 3.14 30.31
CA ALA A 13 -2.20 2.28 30.38
C ALA A 13 -1.37 2.56 29.12
N ASP A 14 -0.06 2.86 29.29
CA ASP A 14 0.82 3.03 28.15
C ASP A 14 0.69 1.84 27.22
N ALA A 15 0.39 2.09 25.95
CA ALA A 15 0.30 1.02 24.96
C ALA A 15 1.63 0.24 24.97
N PRO A 16 1.59 -1.11 24.88
CA PRO A 16 2.82 -1.91 24.91
C PRO A 16 3.79 -1.42 23.84
N LYS A 17 5.04 -1.18 24.24
CA LYS A 17 6.07 -0.67 23.33
C LYS A 17 6.45 -1.75 22.33
N LEU A 18 6.17 -1.57 21.04
CA LEU A 18 6.65 -2.45 19.97
C LEU A 18 8.10 -2.12 19.61
N THR A 19 8.87 -3.14 19.26
CA THR A 19 10.25 -3.01 18.80
C THR A 19 10.37 -3.51 17.38
N PHE A 20 10.67 -2.61 16.45
CA PHE A 20 10.83 -2.92 15.05
C PHE A 20 12.26 -3.34 14.73
N LYS A 21 12.43 -4.48 14.02
CA LYS A 21 13.70 -5.00 13.55
C LYS A 21 13.76 -4.87 12.05
N PHE A 22 14.63 -4.01 11.55
CA PHE A 22 14.77 -3.70 10.13
C PHE A 22 15.88 -4.54 9.47
N LYS A 23 15.65 -4.89 8.20
CA LYS A 23 16.65 -5.45 7.29
C LYS A 23 16.46 -4.81 5.91
N GLU A 24 17.56 -4.50 5.25
CA GLU A 24 17.54 -4.04 3.87
C GLU A 24 17.02 -5.13 2.92
N VAL A 25 16.28 -4.71 1.90
CA VAL A 25 15.82 -5.55 0.79
C VAL A 25 16.50 -5.08 -0.49
N LYS A 26 17.18 -6.00 -1.18
CA LYS A 26 17.83 -5.74 -2.46
C LYS A 26 17.47 -6.81 -3.47
N PHE A 27 17.06 -6.40 -4.66
CA PHE A 27 16.98 -7.33 -5.79
C PHE A 27 18.39 -7.58 -6.33
N PRO A 28 18.79 -8.85 -6.59
CA PRO A 28 20.14 -9.17 -7.06
C PRO A 28 20.52 -8.45 -8.35
N GLY A 29 21.62 -7.71 -8.35
CA GLY A 29 22.12 -6.96 -9.51
C GLY A 29 21.44 -5.62 -9.78
N ALA A 30 20.43 -5.23 -9.01
CA ALA A 30 19.78 -3.94 -9.16
C ALA A 30 20.66 -2.76 -8.73
N ALA A 31 20.49 -1.61 -9.37
CA ALA A 31 21.04 -0.33 -8.94
C ALA A 31 20.19 0.28 -7.83
N GLY A 32 18.88 0.04 -7.82
CA GLY A 32 17.96 0.39 -6.73
C GLY A 32 16.75 -0.54 -6.70
N THR A 33 16.12 -0.65 -5.55
CA THR A 33 15.00 -1.57 -5.29
C THR A 33 13.94 -0.84 -4.45
N THR A 34 12.68 -1.00 -4.81
CA THR A 34 11.49 -0.56 -4.04
C THR A 34 10.59 -1.76 -3.76
N ALA A 35 10.23 -2.00 -2.51
CA ALA A 35 9.40 -3.14 -2.08
C ALA A 35 7.97 -2.68 -1.79
N TYR A 36 7.01 -3.03 -2.67
CA TYR A 36 5.62 -2.57 -2.58
C TYR A 36 4.68 -3.55 -1.87
N GLY A 37 4.84 -4.85 -2.06
CA GLY A 37 3.92 -5.84 -1.53
C GLY A 37 4.60 -7.04 -0.90
N VAL A 38 3.93 -7.70 0.06
CA VAL A 38 4.40 -8.90 0.73
C VAL A 38 3.25 -9.85 1.06
N ASN A 39 3.41 -11.14 0.73
CA ASN A 39 2.43 -12.16 1.10
C ASN A 39 2.76 -12.87 2.43
N ASN A 40 1.86 -13.75 2.88
CA ASN A 40 2.03 -14.51 4.13
C ASN A 40 3.19 -15.52 4.10
N SER A 41 3.70 -15.90 2.93
CA SER A 41 4.91 -16.71 2.81
C SER A 41 6.21 -15.90 2.88
N GLY A 42 6.10 -14.54 2.98
CA GLY A 42 7.25 -13.63 3.03
C GLY A 42 7.88 -13.37 1.67
N VAL A 43 7.17 -13.70 0.58
CA VAL A 43 7.56 -13.33 -0.80
C VAL A 43 7.27 -11.85 -0.98
N ILE A 44 8.27 -11.10 -1.44
CA ILE A 44 8.22 -9.65 -1.64
C ILE A 44 8.11 -9.36 -3.13
N VAL A 45 7.27 -8.40 -3.49
CA VAL A 45 7.17 -7.89 -4.86
C VAL A 45 7.41 -6.39 -4.90
N GLY A 46 7.80 -5.88 -6.06
CA GLY A 46 8.08 -4.47 -6.20
C GLY A 46 8.62 -4.09 -7.56
N GLN A 47 9.44 -3.05 -7.57
CA GLN A 47 10.12 -2.56 -8.75
C GLN A 47 11.62 -2.40 -8.46
N TYR A 48 12.47 -2.68 -9.43
CA TYR A 48 13.87 -2.34 -9.36
C TYR A 48 14.28 -1.62 -10.65
N TYR A 49 15.38 -0.87 -10.61
CA TYR A 49 16.01 -0.36 -11.82
C TYR A 49 17.41 -0.96 -11.99
N ASP A 50 17.73 -1.26 -13.23
CA ASP A 50 19.02 -1.84 -13.61
C ASP A 50 20.13 -0.78 -13.66
N GLN A 51 21.35 -1.19 -14.04
CA GLN A 51 22.51 -0.29 -14.17
C GLN A 51 22.36 0.74 -15.30
N ASN A 52 21.40 0.57 -16.21
CA ASN A 52 21.08 1.51 -17.30
C ASN A 52 19.91 2.45 -16.93
N GLY A 53 19.33 2.28 -15.73
CA GLY A 53 18.17 3.04 -15.27
C GLY A 53 16.83 2.53 -15.81
N VAL A 54 16.78 1.31 -16.36
CA VAL A 54 15.54 0.70 -16.84
C VAL A 54 14.78 0.09 -15.66
N PHE A 55 13.48 0.37 -15.57
CA PHE A 55 12.61 -0.13 -14.51
C PHE A 55 12.00 -1.47 -14.87
N HIS A 56 12.03 -2.38 -13.90
CA HIS A 56 11.54 -3.76 -13.99
C HIS A 56 10.71 -4.14 -12.78
N GLY A 57 9.63 -4.89 -12.97
CA GLY A 57 8.93 -5.54 -11.88
C GLY A 57 9.74 -6.74 -11.33
N PHE A 58 9.53 -7.08 -10.06
CA PHE A 58 10.20 -8.24 -9.47
C PHE A 58 9.33 -9.00 -8.48
N MET A 59 9.70 -10.26 -8.31
CA MET A 59 9.36 -11.12 -7.17
C MET A 59 10.66 -11.59 -6.50
N LEU A 60 10.72 -11.45 -5.16
CA LEU A 60 11.86 -11.89 -4.35
C LEU A 60 11.38 -12.93 -3.34
N ASP A 61 11.70 -14.19 -3.59
CA ASP A 61 11.35 -15.33 -2.74
C ASP A 61 12.60 -15.81 -1.98
N HIS A 62 12.66 -15.56 -0.67
CA HIS A 62 13.76 -15.95 0.22
C HIS A 62 15.17 -15.62 -0.32
N GLY A 63 15.30 -14.46 -0.98
CA GLY A 63 16.55 -13.97 -1.58
C GLY A 63 16.79 -14.42 -3.02
N LYS A 64 15.93 -15.26 -3.60
CA LYS A 64 15.93 -15.59 -5.03
C LYS A 64 15.06 -14.57 -5.77
N GLY A 65 15.69 -13.74 -6.60
CA GLY A 65 15.02 -12.75 -7.44
C GLY A 65 14.52 -13.36 -8.75
N THR A 66 13.34 -12.95 -9.17
CA THR A 66 12.74 -13.20 -10.49
C THR A 66 12.22 -11.90 -11.04
N THR A 67 12.66 -11.52 -12.25
CA THR A 67 12.12 -10.36 -12.98
C THR A 67 10.74 -10.70 -13.52
N ILE A 68 9.81 -9.79 -13.36
CA ILE A 68 8.41 -9.88 -13.80
C ILE A 68 8.14 -8.68 -14.69
N ASP A 69 8.35 -8.80 -15.99
CA ASP A 69 8.11 -7.75 -16.97
C ASP A 69 6.94 -8.11 -17.88
N ASP A 70 5.97 -7.21 -18.01
CA ASP A 70 4.87 -7.39 -18.95
C ASP A 70 5.40 -7.27 -20.38
N PRO A 71 5.15 -8.28 -21.25
CA PRO A 71 5.66 -8.27 -22.62
C PRO A 71 5.03 -7.20 -23.52
N ASN A 72 3.95 -6.56 -23.09
CA ASN A 72 3.22 -5.56 -23.87
C ASN A 72 3.71 -4.12 -23.63
N GLY A 73 4.71 -3.92 -22.74
CA GLY A 73 5.18 -2.58 -22.43
C GLY A 73 6.50 -2.53 -21.66
N THR A 74 6.69 -1.45 -20.92
CA THR A 74 7.89 -1.16 -20.13
C THR A 74 7.52 -0.68 -18.75
N ASN A 75 8.51 -0.44 -17.89
CA ASN A 75 8.33 0.08 -16.53
C ASN A 75 7.32 -0.74 -15.70
N THR A 76 7.40 -2.06 -15.79
CA THR A 76 6.53 -2.93 -15.00
C THR A 76 6.77 -2.69 -13.51
N LEU A 77 5.67 -2.54 -12.78
CA LEU A 77 5.64 -2.39 -11.33
C LEU A 77 4.72 -3.46 -10.74
N CYS A 78 5.25 -4.31 -9.87
CA CYS A 78 4.47 -5.29 -9.11
C CYS A 78 4.03 -4.64 -7.79
N ALA A 79 2.73 -4.32 -7.65
CA ALA A 79 2.20 -3.56 -6.51
C ALA A 79 1.76 -4.46 -5.35
N GLY A 80 1.11 -5.59 -5.65
CA GLY A 80 0.57 -6.50 -4.63
C GLY A 80 0.72 -7.97 -5.00
N ILE A 81 0.72 -8.82 -3.99
CA ILE A 81 0.82 -10.28 -4.12
C ILE A 81 -0.05 -10.97 -3.10
N ASN A 82 -0.80 -12.01 -3.49
CA ASN A 82 -1.57 -12.84 -2.57
C ASN A 82 -0.81 -14.11 -2.12
N SER A 83 -1.39 -14.87 -1.20
CA SER A 83 -0.79 -16.10 -0.67
C SER A 83 -0.63 -17.20 -1.73
N GLY A 84 -1.43 -17.16 -2.80
CA GLY A 84 -1.33 -18.06 -3.97
C GLY A 84 -0.22 -17.68 -4.94
N GLY A 85 0.48 -16.55 -4.73
CA GLY A 85 1.56 -16.06 -5.61
C GLY A 85 1.05 -15.31 -6.85
N ALA A 86 -0.24 -14.98 -6.92
CA ALA A 86 -0.76 -14.09 -7.94
C ALA A 86 -0.33 -12.64 -7.65
N ILE A 87 0.22 -11.97 -8.65
CA ILE A 87 0.80 -10.62 -8.55
C ILE A 87 -0.06 -9.66 -9.37
N VAL A 88 -0.32 -8.48 -8.82
CA VAL A 88 -0.97 -7.38 -9.54
C VAL A 88 -0.06 -6.16 -9.60
N GLY A 89 -0.29 -5.32 -10.60
CA GLY A 89 0.51 -4.13 -10.79
C GLY A 89 0.10 -3.35 -12.02
N GLN A 90 1.06 -2.63 -12.57
CA GLN A 90 0.88 -1.87 -13.82
C GLN A 90 2.13 -1.88 -14.67
N TYR A 91 1.97 -1.62 -15.95
CA TYR A 91 3.05 -1.38 -16.91
C TYR A 91 2.73 -0.15 -17.76
N THR A 92 3.73 0.41 -18.42
CA THR A 92 3.57 1.50 -19.38
C THR A 92 3.52 0.92 -20.79
N ALA A 93 2.38 1.06 -21.47
CA ALA A 93 2.20 0.64 -22.86
C ALA A 93 3.01 1.52 -23.83
N PRO A 94 3.21 1.11 -25.11
CA PRO A 94 3.89 1.92 -26.13
C PRO A 94 3.22 3.27 -26.42
N SER A 95 1.93 3.43 -26.10
CA SER A 95 1.22 4.72 -26.15
C SER A 95 1.65 5.71 -25.07
N GLY A 96 2.36 5.25 -24.02
CA GLY A 96 2.66 5.99 -22.81
C GLY A 96 1.61 5.87 -21.70
N ASP A 97 0.54 5.12 -21.95
CA ASP A 97 -0.55 4.90 -21.01
C ASP A 97 -0.19 3.78 -20.02
N ASN A 98 -0.69 3.89 -18.78
CA ASN A 98 -0.54 2.82 -17.79
C ASN A 98 -1.72 1.85 -17.87
N HIS A 99 -1.40 0.56 -17.84
CA HIS A 99 -2.34 -0.55 -17.84
C HIS A 99 -2.11 -1.45 -16.64
N GLY A 100 -3.20 -1.79 -15.95
CA GLY A 100 -3.16 -2.75 -14.84
C GLY A 100 -3.01 -4.18 -15.33
N PHE A 101 -2.33 -5.03 -14.57
CA PHE A 101 -2.21 -6.45 -14.87
C PHE A 101 -2.45 -7.35 -13.66
N LEU A 102 -2.82 -8.59 -13.96
CA LEU A 102 -2.71 -9.76 -13.09
C LEU A 102 -1.68 -10.72 -13.72
N TYR A 103 -0.62 -11.04 -12.98
CA TYR A 103 0.34 -12.08 -13.34
C TYR A 103 0.10 -13.30 -12.47
N GLN A 104 -0.20 -14.43 -13.11
CA GLN A 104 -0.43 -15.70 -12.43
C GLN A 104 0.04 -16.86 -13.29
N ASN A 105 0.79 -17.81 -12.71
CA ASN A 105 1.29 -19.00 -13.39
C ASN A 105 2.05 -18.71 -14.70
N GLY A 106 2.85 -17.64 -14.74
CA GLY A 106 3.61 -17.22 -15.92
C GLY A 106 2.81 -16.47 -16.99
N THR A 107 1.55 -16.14 -16.73
CA THR A 107 0.66 -15.47 -17.69
C THR A 107 0.24 -14.11 -17.17
N PHE A 108 0.32 -13.09 -18.04
CA PHE A 108 -0.24 -11.76 -17.80
C PHE A 108 -1.66 -11.68 -18.36
N THR A 109 -2.55 -11.10 -17.57
CA THR A 109 -3.92 -10.76 -17.95
C THR A 109 -4.15 -9.30 -17.64
N GLU A 110 -4.61 -8.53 -18.61
CA GLU A 110 -4.88 -7.10 -18.41
C GLU A 110 -6.09 -6.90 -17.49
N ILE A 111 -5.95 -5.97 -16.54
CA ILE A 111 -7.00 -5.51 -15.63
C ILE A 111 -7.38 -4.08 -16.04
N ALA A 112 -8.33 -3.98 -16.94
CA ALA A 112 -8.72 -2.74 -17.59
C ALA A 112 -10.22 -2.47 -17.42
N PRO A 113 -10.64 -1.83 -16.30
CA PRO A 113 -12.01 -1.33 -16.20
C PRO A 113 -12.32 -0.20 -17.19
N ASP A 114 -11.29 0.53 -17.63
CA ASP A 114 -11.31 1.57 -18.66
C ASP A 114 -9.90 1.74 -19.27
N LYS A 115 -9.67 2.77 -20.09
CA LYS A 115 -8.46 2.98 -20.92
C LYS A 115 -7.16 3.05 -20.13
N LEU A 116 -7.16 3.73 -19.00
CA LEU A 116 -6.00 3.91 -18.13
C LEU A 116 -6.30 3.27 -16.80
N SER A 117 -5.48 2.34 -16.37
CA SER A 117 -5.72 1.61 -15.12
C SER A 117 -4.40 1.24 -14.42
N GLY A 118 -4.51 0.97 -13.12
CA GLY A 118 -3.46 0.35 -12.31
C GLY A 118 -4.11 -0.56 -11.27
N ALA A 119 -3.60 -1.77 -11.13
CA ALA A 119 -4.02 -2.69 -10.08
C ALA A 119 -3.05 -2.55 -8.89
N SER A 120 -3.58 -2.23 -7.71
CA SER A 120 -2.78 -1.88 -6.52
C SER A 120 -2.74 -2.99 -5.48
N GLY A 121 -3.84 -3.73 -5.29
CA GLY A 121 -3.94 -4.77 -4.27
C GLY A 121 -4.74 -5.98 -4.73
N ILE A 122 -4.43 -7.13 -4.15
CA ILE A 122 -5.10 -8.41 -4.40
C ILE A 122 -5.23 -9.20 -3.10
N ASN A 123 -6.41 -9.79 -2.84
CA ASN A 123 -6.59 -10.69 -1.72
C ASN A 123 -6.48 -12.18 -2.14
N ASP A 124 -6.59 -13.11 -1.15
CA ASP A 124 -6.48 -14.55 -1.39
C ASP A 124 -7.68 -15.16 -2.14
N LYS A 125 -8.79 -14.42 -2.28
CA LYS A 125 -9.91 -14.81 -3.12
C LYS A 125 -9.69 -14.48 -4.59
N GLY A 126 -8.67 -13.65 -4.90
CA GLY A 126 -8.41 -13.11 -6.23
C GLY A 126 -9.18 -11.82 -6.53
N ASP A 127 -9.79 -11.20 -5.52
CA ASP A 127 -10.37 -9.86 -5.68
C ASP A 127 -9.26 -8.83 -5.83
N ILE A 128 -9.35 -7.97 -6.84
CA ILE A 128 -8.34 -6.97 -7.19
C ILE A 128 -8.93 -5.57 -7.01
N VAL A 129 -8.14 -4.67 -6.44
CA VAL A 129 -8.47 -3.25 -6.30
C VAL A 129 -7.44 -2.38 -6.98
N GLY A 130 -7.82 -1.15 -7.34
CA GLY A 130 -6.92 -0.19 -7.96
C GLY A 130 -7.62 1.10 -8.37
N GLY A 131 -7.00 1.80 -9.30
CA GLY A 131 -7.52 3.04 -9.87
C GLY A 131 -7.66 2.95 -11.38
N TYR A 132 -8.60 3.71 -11.95
CA TYR A 132 -8.75 3.85 -13.39
C TYR A 132 -9.26 5.24 -13.77
N THR A 133 -9.01 5.63 -15.00
CA THR A 133 -9.55 6.85 -15.59
C THR A 133 -9.80 6.68 -17.08
N HIS A 134 -10.76 7.42 -17.62
CA HIS A 134 -11.10 7.37 -19.04
C HIS A 134 -10.08 8.09 -19.92
N CYS A 135 -9.38 9.09 -19.39
CA CYS A 135 -8.35 9.85 -20.09
C CYS A 135 -7.33 10.42 -19.09
N GLN A 136 -6.16 10.85 -19.58
CA GLN A 136 -5.04 11.33 -18.76
C GLN A 136 -5.40 12.47 -17.78
N PHE A 137 -6.40 13.30 -18.11
CA PHE A 137 -6.85 14.42 -17.26
C PHE A 137 -8.28 14.27 -16.77
N CYS A 138 -8.87 13.08 -16.91
CA CYS A 138 -10.20 12.77 -16.41
C CYS A 138 -10.16 12.44 -14.91
N GLN A 139 -11.33 12.47 -14.30
CA GLN A 139 -11.49 12.03 -12.92
C GLN A 139 -11.05 10.57 -12.76
N GLN A 140 -10.21 10.31 -11.78
CA GLN A 140 -9.83 8.95 -11.39
C GLN A 140 -10.89 8.34 -10.48
N HIS A 141 -11.16 7.07 -10.68
CA HIS A 141 -12.10 6.25 -9.92
C HIS A 141 -11.38 5.06 -9.31
N GLY A 142 -11.75 4.70 -8.09
CA GLY A 142 -11.39 3.42 -7.52
C GLY A 142 -12.21 2.27 -8.13
N PHE A 143 -11.66 1.06 -8.16
CA PHE A 143 -12.40 -0.14 -8.54
C PHE A 143 -12.14 -1.33 -7.62
N LEU A 144 -13.11 -2.24 -7.60
CA LEU A 144 -12.98 -3.62 -7.14
C LEU A 144 -13.38 -4.55 -8.30
N TRP A 145 -12.50 -5.47 -8.67
CA TRP A 145 -12.75 -6.55 -9.60
C TRP A 145 -12.77 -7.90 -8.86
N ASN A 146 -13.82 -8.69 -9.06
CA ASN A 146 -14.03 -9.95 -8.33
C ASN A 146 -13.91 -11.19 -9.23
N GLY A 147 -13.14 -11.12 -10.31
CA GLY A 147 -12.99 -12.19 -11.27
C GLY A 147 -14.04 -12.18 -12.40
N HIS A 148 -15.14 -11.43 -12.24
CA HIS A 148 -16.26 -11.43 -13.18
C HIS A 148 -16.71 -10.04 -13.60
N LYS A 149 -16.73 -9.08 -12.66
CA LYS A 149 -17.21 -7.72 -12.92
C LYS A 149 -16.44 -6.69 -12.10
N TYR A 150 -16.40 -5.48 -12.65
CA TYR A 150 -15.90 -4.31 -11.96
C TYR A 150 -17.00 -3.62 -11.17
N LYS A 151 -16.67 -3.21 -9.96
CA LYS A 151 -17.46 -2.32 -9.13
C LYS A 151 -16.68 -1.04 -8.91
N ARG A 152 -17.27 0.09 -9.26
CA ARG A 152 -16.72 1.41 -8.99
C ARG A 152 -16.77 1.73 -7.50
N LEU A 153 -15.68 2.31 -7.00
CA LEU A 153 -15.49 2.71 -5.61
C LEU A 153 -15.15 4.21 -5.58
N ASP A 154 -16.15 5.06 -5.32
CA ASP A 154 -15.92 6.49 -5.18
C ASP A 154 -16.36 6.96 -3.80
N VAL A 155 -15.52 7.76 -3.15
CA VAL A 155 -15.90 8.48 -1.95
C VAL A 155 -16.90 9.58 -2.34
N PRO A 156 -18.09 9.61 -1.74
CA PRO A 156 -19.09 10.60 -2.09
C PRO A 156 -18.58 12.04 -1.95
N GLY A 157 -18.65 12.83 -3.03
CA GLY A 157 -18.22 14.23 -3.06
C GLY A 157 -16.72 14.45 -3.29
N ALA A 158 -15.90 13.41 -3.34
CA ALA A 158 -14.47 13.56 -3.66
C ALA A 158 -14.24 13.84 -5.15
N MET A 159 -13.20 14.61 -5.44
CA MET A 159 -12.79 14.94 -6.83
C MET A 159 -12.23 13.72 -7.56
N TRP A 160 -11.59 12.80 -6.85
CA TRP A 160 -11.11 11.52 -7.35
C TRP A 160 -11.01 10.51 -6.20
N THR A 161 -10.91 9.24 -6.53
CA THR A 161 -10.75 8.15 -5.56
C THR A 161 -9.76 7.12 -6.07
N GLY A 162 -8.84 6.66 -5.21
CA GLY A 162 -7.96 5.52 -5.44
C GLY A 162 -8.23 4.41 -4.42
N ALA A 163 -8.19 3.16 -4.86
CA ALA A 163 -8.20 2.00 -3.98
C ALA A 163 -6.80 1.39 -3.92
N GLY A 164 -6.25 1.20 -2.72
CA GLY A 164 -4.86 0.76 -2.50
C GLY A 164 -4.73 -0.72 -2.22
N SER A 165 -5.15 -1.16 -1.05
CA SER A 165 -4.99 -2.54 -0.56
C SER A 165 -6.33 -3.17 -0.21
N ILE A 166 -6.39 -4.50 -0.17
CA ILE A 166 -7.60 -5.27 0.17
C ILE A 166 -7.23 -6.51 0.97
N ASN A 167 -7.95 -6.77 2.07
CA ASN A 167 -7.78 -8.00 2.85
C ASN A 167 -8.82 -9.07 2.49
N HIS A 168 -8.70 -10.25 3.12
CA HIS A 168 -9.61 -11.38 2.90
C HIS A 168 -11.08 -11.10 3.32
N GLN A 169 -11.31 -10.16 4.25
CA GLN A 169 -12.65 -9.73 4.67
C GLN A 169 -13.25 -8.64 3.77
N GLU A 170 -12.61 -8.35 2.61
CA GLU A 170 -13.01 -7.31 1.65
C GLU A 170 -13.05 -5.90 2.28
N VAL A 171 -12.16 -5.67 3.28
CA VAL A 171 -11.89 -4.31 3.73
C VAL A 171 -10.85 -3.72 2.79
N ILE A 172 -11.17 -2.58 2.17
CA ILE A 172 -10.36 -1.92 1.15
C ILE A 172 -9.86 -0.59 1.69
N THR A 173 -8.56 -0.31 1.50
CA THR A 173 -8.00 1.00 1.79
C THR A 173 -8.31 1.94 0.62
N ILE A 174 -8.81 3.12 0.93
CA ILE A 174 -9.23 4.13 -0.04
C ILE A 174 -8.54 5.44 0.28
N ILE A 175 -8.08 6.13 -0.74
CA ILE A 175 -7.59 7.50 -0.66
C ILE A 175 -8.45 8.41 -1.55
N ALA A 176 -8.78 9.59 -1.04
CA ALA A 176 -9.51 10.60 -1.78
C ALA A 176 -9.26 11.99 -1.16
N PRO A 177 -9.21 13.08 -1.96
CA PRO A 177 -9.12 14.42 -1.41
C PRO A 177 -10.46 14.88 -0.82
N ASP A 178 -10.41 15.68 0.23
CA ASP A 178 -11.55 16.45 0.73
C ASP A 178 -11.79 17.71 -0.12
N ASN A 179 -12.81 18.48 0.23
CA ASN A 179 -13.18 19.73 -0.47
C ASN A 179 -12.10 20.84 -0.40
N SER A 180 -11.12 20.70 0.49
CA SER A 180 -9.95 21.58 0.60
C SER A 180 -8.72 21.03 -0.09
N ASN A 181 -8.87 19.95 -0.86
CA ASN A 181 -7.82 19.21 -1.57
C ASN A 181 -6.77 18.59 -0.63
N HIS A 182 -7.13 18.32 0.63
CA HIS A 182 -6.30 17.54 1.53
C HIS A 182 -6.63 16.05 1.41
N PHE A 183 -5.62 15.21 1.40
CA PHE A 183 -5.78 13.77 1.31
C PHE A 183 -6.38 13.18 2.58
N ARG A 184 -7.40 12.34 2.38
CA ARG A 184 -8.09 11.58 3.42
C ARG A 184 -8.05 10.11 3.08
N SER A 185 -7.87 9.28 4.08
CA SER A 185 -7.93 7.84 3.91
C SER A 185 -9.17 7.25 4.57
N TYR A 186 -9.71 6.24 3.92
CA TYR A 186 -10.90 5.53 4.38
C TYR A 186 -10.69 4.03 4.31
N LEU A 187 -11.38 3.30 5.18
CA LEU A 187 -11.65 1.88 5.01
C LEU A 187 -13.04 1.73 4.40
N TYR A 188 -13.09 1.11 3.22
CA TYR A 188 -14.35 0.75 2.59
C TYR A 188 -14.71 -0.69 2.94
N ARG A 189 -15.95 -0.92 3.37
CA ARG A 189 -16.51 -2.24 3.58
C ARG A 189 -18.02 -2.23 3.32
N HIS A 190 -18.52 -3.12 2.47
CA HIS A 190 -19.97 -3.30 2.20
C HIS A 190 -20.75 -2.00 1.94
N GLY A 191 -20.19 -1.08 1.16
CA GLY A 191 -20.84 0.20 0.80
C GLY A 191 -20.60 1.35 1.79
N LYS A 192 -19.90 1.11 2.88
CA LYS A 192 -19.61 2.12 3.91
C LYS A 192 -18.14 2.55 3.86
N TYR A 193 -17.91 3.86 3.83
CA TYR A 193 -16.60 4.48 4.01
C TYR A 193 -16.44 4.94 5.46
N THR A 194 -15.33 4.55 6.09
CA THR A 194 -14.99 4.97 7.46
C THR A 194 -13.61 5.62 7.43
N GLU A 195 -13.54 6.91 7.76
CA GLU A 195 -12.29 7.65 7.75
C GLU A 195 -11.30 7.08 8.78
N VAL A 196 -10.03 6.99 8.37
CA VAL A 196 -8.90 6.66 9.24
C VAL A 196 -8.00 7.89 9.32
N LYS A 197 -7.74 8.32 10.55
CA LYS A 197 -6.88 9.47 10.80
C LYS A 197 -5.88 9.17 11.91
N VAL A 198 -4.60 9.46 11.68
CA VAL A 198 -3.58 9.47 12.72
C VAL A 198 -3.79 10.70 13.59
N PRO A 199 -3.87 10.57 14.93
CA PRO A 199 -4.03 11.72 15.82
C PRO A 199 -2.91 12.74 15.64
N GLY A 200 -3.28 14.00 15.35
CA GLY A 200 -2.35 15.10 15.10
C GLY A 200 -1.82 15.21 13.68
N ALA A 201 -2.14 14.28 12.79
CA ALA A 201 -1.74 14.35 11.38
C ALA A 201 -2.46 15.47 10.62
N PHE A 202 -1.74 16.08 9.71
CA PHE A 202 -2.29 16.98 8.67
C PHE A 202 -2.98 16.14 7.59
N GLU A 203 -2.28 15.15 7.03
CA GLU A 203 -2.79 14.15 6.09
C GLU A 203 -2.48 12.73 6.58
N THR A 204 -3.28 11.75 6.16
CA THR A 204 -3.08 10.34 6.50
C THR A 204 -3.32 9.49 5.26
N PHE A 205 -2.39 8.59 4.97
CA PHE A 205 -2.44 7.64 3.87
C PHE A 205 -2.43 6.23 4.46
N VAL A 206 -3.47 5.44 4.21
CA VAL A 206 -3.50 4.02 4.58
C VAL A 206 -3.00 3.22 3.40
N GLU A 207 -1.77 2.74 3.49
CA GLU A 207 -1.07 2.04 2.42
C GLU A 207 -1.46 0.56 2.35
N GLY A 208 -1.39 -0.14 3.47
CA GLY A 208 -1.63 -1.58 3.54
C GLY A 208 -2.60 -1.99 4.66
N ILE A 209 -3.25 -3.14 4.46
CA ILE A 209 -4.11 -3.79 5.45
C ILE A 209 -3.90 -5.30 5.39
N ASN A 210 -3.67 -5.95 6.56
CA ASN A 210 -3.61 -7.40 6.65
C ASN A 210 -4.96 -8.03 7.06
N ASN A 211 -5.02 -9.36 7.16
CA ASN A 211 -6.23 -10.07 7.54
C ASN A 211 -6.54 -9.99 9.05
N LEU A 212 -5.61 -9.52 9.87
CA LEU A 212 -5.82 -9.25 11.30
C LEU A 212 -6.46 -7.87 11.52
N GLY A 213 -6.52 -7.03 10.47
CA GLY A 213 -7.03 -5.66 10.52
C GLY A 213 -5.98 -4.64 10.96
N ASP A 214 -4.71 -5.03 10.98
CA ASP A 214 -3.62 -4.09 11.18
C ASP A 214 -3.43 -3.23 9.92
N LEU A 215 -3.06 -1.97 10.10
CA LEU A 215 -2.86 -1.02 9.02
C LEU A 215 -1.43 -0.50 9.01
N ILE A 216 -0.86 -0.41 7.83
CA ILE A 216 0.32 0.42 7.58
C ILE A 216 -0.15 1.77 7.07
N LEU A 217 0.42 2.82 7.65
CA LEU A 217 0.07 4.20 7.35
C LEU A 217 1.34 5.03 7.14
N THR A 218 1.26 5.94 6.19
CA THR A 218 2.10 7.13 6.14
C THR A 218 1.24 8.35 6.51
N TRP A 219 1.85 9.37 7.05
CA TRP A 219 1.14 10.58 7.43
C TRP A 219 2.08 11.78 7.50
N ASP A 220 1.55 12.94 7.18
CA ASP A 220 2.26 14.21 7.26
C ASP A 220 1.88 14.96 8.51
N ASP A 221 2.86 15.55 9.15
CA ASP A 221 2.63 16.52 10.21
C ASP A 221 2.35 17.93 9.63
N TRP A 222 2.02 18.88 10.48
CA TRP A 222 1.74 20.27 10.07
C TRP A 222 2.97 21.01 9.51
N GLN A 223 4.16 20.46 9.64
CA GLN A 223 5.40 20.92 9.03
C GLN A 223 5.73 20.19 7.72
N GLN A 224 4.83 19.32 7.25
CA GLN A 224 4.98 18.48 6.05
C GLN A 224 6.15 17.48 6.15
N ASN A 225 6.45 17.01 7.36
CA ASN A 225 7.36 15.89 7.53
C ASN A 225 6.58 14.58 7.42
N GLU A 226 7.11 13.66 6.62
CA GLU A 226 6.53 12.33 6.41
C GLU A 226 6.93 11.36 7.53
N HIS A 227 5.98 10.57 7.96
CA HIS A 227 6.13 9.58 9.02
C HIS A 227 5.44 8.28 8.66
N SER A 228 5.96 7.15 9.14
CA SER A 228 5.28 5.87 9.09
C SER A 228 4.74 5.44 10.45
N ALA A 229 3.61 4.74 10.42
CA ALA A 229 3.00 4.15 11.60
C ALA A 229 2.35 2.80 11.28
N LEU A 230 2.35 1.93 12.26
CA LEU A 230 1.53 0.73 12.33
C LEU A 230 0.34 1.02 13.23
N ARG A 231 -0.89 0.74 12.79
CA ARG A 231 -2.05 0.61 13.67
C ARG A 231 -2.27 -0.86 13.98
N HIS A 232 -1.99 -1.25 15.20
CA HIS A 232 -2.14 -2.62 15.70
C HIS A 232 -2.99 -2.64 16.97
N ASN A 233 -4.00 -3.49 17.02
CA ASN A 233 -4.95 -3.56 18.15
C ASN A 233 -5.53 -2.18 18.54
N GLY A 234 -5.82 -1.32 17.54
CA GLY A 234 -6.38 0.02 17.74
C GLY A 234 -5.37 1.11 18.14
N ASN A 235 -4.13 0.77 18.47
CA ASN A 235 -3.07 1.70 18.85
C ASN A 235 -2.17 2.04 17.68
N PHE A 236 -1.63 3.27 17.67
CA PHE A 236 -0.67 3.73 16.67
C PHE A 236 0.76 3.65 17.20
N TYR A 237 1.64 3.00 16.44
CA TYR A 237 3.06 2.83 16.74
C TYR A 237 3.88 3.47 15.62
N LYS A 238 4.51 4.62 15.91
CA LYS A 238 5.40 5.29 14.97
C LYS A 238 6.72 4.53 14.88
N PHE A 239 7.27 4.43 13.68
CA PHE A 239 8.57 3.80 13.45
C PHE A 239 9.33 4.47 12.32
N ASN A 240 10.68 4.38 12.36
CA ASN A 240 11.57 4.84 11.31
C ASN A 240 12.69 3.82 11.12
N TYR A 241 13.15 3.65 9.88
CA TYR A 241 14.28 2.79 9.54
C TYR A 241 15.56 3.21 10.30
N SER A 242 15.87 4.50 10.30
CA SER A 242 16.94 5.11 11.12
C SER A 242 16.68 6.59 11.36
N LYS A 243 17.47 7.22 12.22
CA LYS A 243 17.39 8.67 12.46
C LYS A 243 17.79 9.46 11.22
N GLY A 244 17.02 10.49 10.88
CA GLY A 244 17.30 11.40 9.77
C GLY A 244 16.99 10.82 8.38
N VAL A 245 16.23 9.74 8.33
CA VAL A 245 15.79 9.07 7.09
C VAL A 245 14.28 9.00 7.09
N ALA A 246 13.64 9.48 6.04
CA ALA A 246 12.21 9.26 5.81
C ALA A 246 11.96 7.77 5.58
N THR A 247 10.84 7.27 6.07
CA THR A 247 10.48 5.86 5.99
C THR A 247 9.05 5.78 5.48
N LEU A 248 8.86 5.09 4.36
CA LEU A 248 7.56 4.84 3.75
C LEU A 248 7.28 3.34 3.78
N ALA A 249 6.37 2.92 4.63
CA ALA A 249 5.93 1.53 4.67
C ALA A 249 4.70 1.37 3.78
N PHE A 250 4.70 0.37 2.89
CA PHE A 250 3.68 0.19 1.86
C PHE A 250 2.74 -0.98 2.14
N ASP A 251 3.25 -2.09 2.71
CA ASP A 251 2.43 -3.27 2.93
C ASP A 251 2.87 -4.06 4.16
N LEU A 252 1.97 -4.92 4.65
CA LEU A 252 2.23 -5.84 5.77
C LEU A 252 1.45 -7.14 5.60
N ASN A 253 2.03 -8.24 6.09
CA ASN A 253 1.37 -9.54 6.12
C ASN A 253 0.84 -9.89 7.53
N ASP A 254 0.15 -11.05 7.64
CA ASP A 254 -0.41 -11.56 8.91
C ASP A 254 0.68 -12.06 9.89
N HIS A 255 1.91 -12.22 9.44
CA HIS A 255 3.07 -12.63 10.26
C HIS A 255 3.92 -11.44 10.71
N HIS A 256 3.34 -10.22 10.69
CA HIS A 256 3.96 -8.99 11.16
C HIS A 256 5.22 -8.60 10.37
N LEU A 257 5.32 -9.02 9.10
CA LEU A 257 6.35 -8.57 8.18
C LEU A 257 5.84 -7.34 7.43
N ILE A 258 6.54 -6.24 7.56
CA ILE A 258 6.29 -4.95 6.89
C ILE A 258 7.33 -4.79 5.78
N VAL A 259 6.96 -4.22 4.64
CA VAL A 259 7.86 -3.81 3.57
C VAL A 259 7.65 -2.36 3.20
N GLY A 260 8.70 -1.74 2.64
CA GLY A 260 8.66 -0.34 2.24
C GLY A 260 10.04 0.18 1.85
N ASP A 261 10.14 1.51 1.76
CA ASP A 261 11.33 2.23 1.36
C ASP A 261 11.80 3.20 2.43
N TYR A 262 13.09 3.55 2.37
CA TYR A 262 13.68 4.63 3.14
C TYR A 262 14.51 5.53 2.22
N PHE A 263 14.53 6.82 2.50
CA PHE A 263 15.33 7.79 1.76
C PHE A 263 15.78 8.96 2.65
N GLY A 264 16.97 9.47 2.34
CA GLY A 264 17.59 10.58 3.01
C GLY A 264 18.76 11.13 2.20
N ILE A 265 19.57 12.03 2.79
CA ILE A 265 20.70 12.62 2.09
C ILE A 265 21.74 11.54 1.77
N GLY A 266 21.87 11.18 0.49
CA GLY A 266 22.84 10.20 -0.02
C GLY A 266 22.53 8.75 0.32
N VAL A 267 21.33 8.43 0.83
CA VAL A 267 20.91 7.07 1.13
C VAL A 267 19.46 6.84 0.69
N SER A 268 19.19 5.72 0.04
CA SER A 268 17.84 5.24 -0.26
C SER A 268 17.87 3.75 -0.48
N GLY A 269 16.74 3.09 -0.25
CA GLY A 269 16.60 1.66 -0.53
C GLY A 269 15.32 1.10 0.05
N ALA A 270 15.07 -0.17 -0.25
CA ALA A 270 13.94 -0.89 0.31
C ALA A 270 14.30 -1.57 1.62
N PHE A 271 13.31 -1.73 2.49
CA PHE A 271 13.43 -2.45 3.74
C PHE A 271 12.34 -3.48 3.94
N LYS A 272 12.61 -4.43 4.82
CA LYS A 272 11.60 -5.20 5.53
C LYS A 272 11.79 -5.05 7.04
N ALA A 273 10.68 -5.05 7.79
CA ALA A 273 10.70 -4.96 9.24
C ALA A 273 9.76 -5.98 9.88
N THR A 274 10.07 -6.42 11.09
CA THR A 274 9.19 -7.24 11.94
C THR A 274 9.02 -6.59 13.30
N PHE A 275 7.89 -6.82 13.96
CA PHE A 275 7.57 -6.31 15.30
C PHE A 275 6.99 -7.37 16.21
#